data_a3f824e7eef30d1227a6695589c9b6a0
#
_entry.id   a3f824e7eef30d1227a6695589c9b6a0
#
_cell.length_a   1.000
_cell.length_b   1.000
_cell.length_c   1.000
_cell.angle_alpha   90.00
_cell.angle_beta   90.00
_cell.angle_gamma   90.00
#
_symmetry.space_group_name_H-M   'P 1'
#
loop_
_entity.id
_entity.type
_entity.pdbx_description
1 polymer ?
#
loop_
_entity_poly.entity_id
_entity_poly.type
_entity_poly.pdbx_seq_one_letter_code
_entity_poly.pdbx_strand_id
1 'polypeptide(L)'
;LRGPNDIVFDAQGGFWFTDHGKTRDRDRDRTGVYYGTVDGKQVAEAIFPMEAPNGIGLSPDEKTLYIAETPTGRLWAYQLSGPGQIDQNERPTMMAQLPDYHMFDSLAVDAAGNICVATLITGGITIHSPDGADARLVPMPDVLTTNICFGGENLNTAFITLSTTGKLVSCDWETPGLALNFLNK
;
A
#
# COMPACT_ATOMS: atom_id res chain seq x y z
N LEU A 1 2.97 -17.24 8.18
CA LEU A 1 3.53 -16.13 7.39
C LEU A 1 4.77 -16.57 6.63
N ARG A 2 4.98 -16.01 5.45
CA ARG A 2 6.08 -16.36 4.54
C ARG A 2 7.06 -15.21 4.33
N GLY A 3 6.57 -13.98 4.42
CA GLY A 3 7.37 -12.76 4.27
C GLY A 3 6.50 -11.53 4.51
N PRO A 4 6.14 -11.22 5.78
CA PRO A 4 5.41 -9.99 6.10
C PRO A 4 6.14 -8.78 5.51
N ASN A 5 5.36 -7.84 4.95
CA ASN A 5 5.94 -6.72 4.20
C ASN A 5 5.47 -5.37 4.73
N ASP A 6 4.26 -4.93 4.43
CA ASP A 6 3.78 -3.59 4.76
C ASP A 6 2.62 -3.63 5.77
N ILE A 7 2.37 -2.51 6.47
CA ILE A 7 1.46 -2.45 7.62
C ILE A 7 0.73 -1.10 7.68
N VAL A 8 -0.56 -1.13 8.06
CA VAL A 8 -1.35 0.06 8.39
C VAL A 8 -2.21 -0.18 9.61
N PHE A 9 -2.23 0.78 10.55
CA PHE A 9 -3.06 0.72 11.75
C PHE A 9 -4.43 1.36 11.52
N ASP A 10 -5.49 0.76 12.06
CA ASP A 10 -6.80 1.36 12.14
C ASP A 10 -7.00 2.20 13.43
N ALA A 11 -8.07 2.98 13.47
CA ALA A 11 -8.38 3.85 14.62
C ALA A 11 -8.76 3.07 15.90
N GLN A 12 -9.12 1.79 15.76
CA GLN A 12 -9.48 0.92 16.87
C GLN A 12 -8.27 0.24 17.53
N GLY A 13 -7.08 0.43 16.97
CA GLY A 13 -5.82 -0.11 17.51
C GLY A 13 -5.50 -1.51 17.02
N GLY A 14 -6.16 -1.99 15.96
CA GLY A 14 -5.72 -3.12 15.18
C GLY A 14 -4.83 -2.70 14.02
N PHE A 15 -4.34 -3.66 13.27
CA PHE A 15 -3.51 -3.39 12.10
C PHE A 15 -3.71 -4.43 11.00
N TRP A 16 -3.70 -3.93 9.77
CA TRP A 16 -3.66 -4.75 8.58
C TRP A 16 -2.22 -4.89 8.11
N PHE A 17 -1.85 -6.04 7.61
CA PHE A 17 -0.53 -6.23 7.02
C PHE A 17 -0.55 -7.23 5.88
N THR A 18 0.37 -7.04 4.95
CA THR A 18 0.56 -7.93 3.81
C THR A 18 1.60 -9.00 4.12
N ASP A 19 1.40 -10.19 3.57
CA ASP A 19 2.43 -11.25 3.51
C ASP A 19 2.84 -11.42 2.04
N HIS A 20 3.95 -10.81 1.65
CA HIS A 20 4.45 -10.83 0.27
C HIS A 20 4.89 -12.24 -0.16
N GLY A 21 5.35 -13.04 0.79
CA GLY A 21 5.90 -14.35 0.50
C GLY A 21 7.30 -14.31 -0.13
N LYS A 22 7.74 -15.46 -0.59
CA LYS A 22 9.06 -15.64 -1.25
C LYS A 22 8.88 -16.04 -2.70
N THR A 23 9.68 -15.45 -3.56
CA THR A 23 9.86 -15.88 -4.95
C THR A 23 11.14 -16.72 -5.04
N ARG A 24 11.06 -17.85 -5.68
CA ARG A 24 12.14 -18.78 -5.97
C ARG A 24 12.27 -18.97 -7.48
N ASP A 25 13.29 -19.66 -7.94
CA ASP A 25 13.59 -19.81 -9.38
C ASP A 25 12.43 -20.36 -10.21
N ARG A 26 11.58 -21.21 -9.62
CA ARG A 26 10.53 -21.92 -10.35
C ARG A 26 9.13 -21.75 -9.79
N ASP A 27 8.99 -21.12 -8.61
CA ASP A 27 7.71 -20.95 -7.95
C ASP A 27 7.67 -19.68 -7.10
N ARG A 28 6.51 -19.37 -6.60
CA ARG A 28 6.25 -18.29 -5.66
C ARG A 28 5.27 -18.77 -4.61
N ASP A 29 5.43 -18.27 -3.38
CA ASP A 29 4.42 -18.48 -2.37
C ASP A 29 3.13 -17.75 -2.76
N ARG A 30 1.99 -18.41 -2.63
CA ARG A 30 0.69 -17.76 -2.56
C ARG A 30 0.46 -17.34 -1.13
N THR A 31 0.10 -16.09 -0.96
CA THR A 31 -0.02 -15.46 0.35
C THR A 31 -1.27 -14.57 0.39
N GLY A 32 -1.36 -13.69 1.36
CA GLY A 32 -2.57 -12.89 1.52
C GLY A 32 -2.36 -11.69 2.43
N VAL A 33 -3.47 -11.19 2.95
CA VAL A 33 -3.52 -10.08 3.88
C VAL A 33 -4.09 -10.55 5.20
N TYR A 34 -3.52 -10.05 6.27
CA TYR A 34 -3.82 -10.42 7.64
C TYR A 34 -4.26 -9.21 8.45
N TYR A 35 -5.05 -9.47 9.47
CA TYR A 35 -5.38 -8.50 10.49
C TYR A 35 -4.91 -9.00 11.86
N GLY A 36 -4.28 -8.11 12.63
CA GLY A 36 -3.78 -8.40 13.96
C GLY A 36 -4.22 -7.38 14.99
N THR A 37 -4.24 -7.78 16.26
CA THR A 37 -4.44 -6.88 17.41
C THR A 37 -3.11 -6.56 18.07
N VAL A 38 -2.95 -5.31 18.56
CA VAL A 38 -1.67 -4.84 19.13
C VAL A 38 -1.27 -5.58 20.41
N ASP A 39 -2.20 -6.25 21.09
CA ASP A 39 -1.90 -7.09 22.24
C ASP A 39 -1.37 -8.48 21.85
N GLY A 40 -1.27 -8.75 20.55
CA GLY A 40 -0.73 -10.00 19.99
C GLY A 40 -1.62 -11.23 20.19
N LYS A 41 -2.85 -11.06 20.69
CA LYS A 41 -3.75 -12.20 20.97
C LYS A 41 -4.44 -12.73 19.73
N GLN A 42 -4.60 -11.91 18.70
CA GLN A 42 -5.27 -12.29 17.47
C GLN A 42 -4.42 -11.91 16.25
N VAL A 43 -4.26 -12.88 15.35
CA VAL A 43 -3.83 -12.68 13.96
C VAL A 43 -4.69 -13.59 13.11
N ALA A 44 -5.43 -13.00 12.17
CA ALA A 44 -6.35 -13.71 11.29
C ALA A 44 -6.02 -13.42 9.83
N GLU A 45 -6.11 -14.43 8.96
CA GLU A 45 -6.06 -14.26 7.52
C GLU A 45 -7.39 -13.67 7.05
N ALA A 46 -7.35 -12.48 6.46
CA ALA A 46 -8.54 -11.76 6.01
C ALA A 46 -8.80 -11.90 4.51
N ILE A 47 -7.72 -11.97 3.71
CA ILE A 47 -7.80 -12.10 2.26
C ILE A 47 -6.80 -13.16 1.79
N PHE A 48 -7.28 -14.16 1.04
CA PHE A 48 -6.46 -15.19 0.42
C PHE A 48 -7.22 -15.78 -0.80
N PRO A 49 -6.57 -16.11 -1.92
CA PRO A 49 -5.14 -15.90 -2.21
C PRO A 49 -4.86 -14.53 -2.86
N MET A 50 -3.62 -14.05 -2.70
CA MET A 50 -3.08 -12.90 -3.44
C MET A 50 -1.71 -13.20 -4.05
N GLU A 51 -1.32 -12.40 -5.05
CA GLU A 51 -0.05 -12.56 -5.77
C GLU A 51 0.99 -11.56 -5.24
N ALA A 52 1.71 -11.96 -4.19
CA ALA A 52 2.72 -11.15 -3.52
C ALA A 52 2.21 -9.73 -3.18
N PRO A 53 1.18 -9.60 -2.31
CA PRO A 53 0.70 -8.31 -1.86
C PRO A 53 1.81 -7.58 -1.11
N ASN A 54 1.95 -6.28 -1.40
CA ASN A 54 3.00 -5.41 -0.90
C ASN A 54 2.40 -4.20 -0.20
N GLY A 55 2.31 -3.03 -0.84
CA GLY A 55 1.76 -1.84 -0.24
C GLY A 55 0.33 -2.04 0.28
N ILE A 56 0.03 -1.50 1.46
CA ILE A 56 -1.28 -1.56 2.08
C ILE A 56 -1.63 -0.22 2.74
N GLY A 57 -2.88 0.23 2.60
CA GLY A 57 -3.34 1.48 3.18
C GLY A 57 -4.84 1.53 3.36
N LEU A 58 -5.30 2.40 4.24
CA LEU A 58 -6.72 2.65 4.49
C LEU A 58 -7.15 3.97 3.86
N SER A 59 -8.40 4.02 3.38
CA SER A 59 -9.04 5.29 3.01
C SER A 59 -9.19 6.21 4.24
N PRO A 60 -9.33 7.53 4.07
CA PRO A 60 -9.48 8.46 5.20
C PRO A 60 -10.63 8.15 6.16
N ASP A 61 -11.70 7.51 5.68
CA ASP A 61 -12.83 7.05 6.49
C ASP A 61 -12.72 5.60 6.97
N GLU A 62 -11.60 4.95 6.67
CA GLU A 62 -11.30 3.55 7.01
C GLU A 62 -12.32 2.51 6.51
N LYS A 63 -13.08 2.85 5.47
CA LYS A 63 -14.05 1.92 4.88
C LYS A 63 -13.51 1.14 3.69
N THR A 64 -12.35 1.55 3.16
CA THR A 64 -11.70 0.88 2.03
C THR A 64 -10.26 0.54 2.38
N LEU A 65 -9.89 -0.71 2.13
CA LEU A 65 -8.51 -1.20 2.23
C LEU A 65 -7.91 -1.28 0.83
N TYR A 66 -6.82 -0.56 0.60
CA TYR A 66 -6.07 -0.59 -0.65
C TYR A 66 -4.89 -1.54 -0.54
N ILE A 67 -4.67 -2.33 -1.59
CA ILE A 67 -3.58 -3.33 -1.62
C ILE A 67 -2.94 -3.31 -3.01
N ALA A 68 -1.62 -3.14 -3.04
CA ALA A 68 -0.81 -3.25 -4.24
C ALA A 68 -0.20 -4.64 -4.36
N GLU A 69 -0.33 -5.28 -5.53
CA GLU A 69 0.35 -6.54 -5.86
C GLU A 69 1.58 -6.25 -6.73
N THR A 70 2.73 -6.73 -6.32
CA THR A 70 3.99 -6.44 -7.01
C THR A 70 4.04 -7.04 -8.41
N PRO A 71 3.93 -8.38 -8.60
CA PRO A 71 4.23 -8.99 -9.90
C PRO A 71 3.14 -8.78 -10.95
N THR A 72 1.95 -8.44 -10.51
CA THR A 72 0.80 -8.24 -11.41
C THR A 72 0.59 -6.78 -11.78
N GLY A 73 1.25 -5.85 -11.05
CA GLY A 73 1.05 -4.41 -11.19
C GLY A 73 -0.40 -4.00 -10.94
N ARG A 74 -1.10 -4.70 -10.05
CA ARG A 74 -2.51 -4.44 -9.73
C ARG A 74 -2.64 -3.68 -8.43
N LEU A 75 -3.58 -2.72 -8.43
CA LEU A 75 -4.06 -2.04 -7.24
C LEU A 75 -5.50 -2.46 -6.99
N TRP A 76 -5.76 -2.98 -5.80
CA TRP A 76 -7.05 -3.47 -5.35
C TRP A 76 -7.66 -2.58 -4.28
N ALA A 77 -8.99 -2.45 -4.30
CA ALA A 77 -9.78 -1.85 -3.23
C ALA A 77 -10.78 -2.87 -2.68
N TYR A 78 -10.74 -3.11 -1.39
CA TYR A 78 -11.66 -3.98 -0.66
C TYR A 78 -12.51 -3.14 0.30
N GLN A 79 -13.82 -3.29 0.25
CA GLN A 79 -14.71 -2.65 1.21
C GLN A 79 -14.64 -3.35 2.56
N LEU A 80 -14.65 -2.57 3.64
CA LEU A 80 -14.58 -3.05 5.00
C LEU A 80 -15.94 -2.92 5.68
N SER A 81 -16.39 -3.96 6.39
CA SER A 81 -17.57 -3.93 7.25
C SER A 81 -17.24 -3.60 8.70
N GLY A 82 -15.95 -3.57 9.05
CA GLY A 82 -15.44 -3.24 10.38
C GLY A 82 -13.97 -3.62 10.55
N PRO A 83 -13.39 -3.39 11.74
CA PRO A 83 -12.00 -3.74 12.03
C PRO A 83 -11.72 -5.22 11.76
N GLY A 84 -10.75 -5.50 10.92
CA GLY A 84 -10.38 -6.86 10.53
C GLY A 84 -11.40 -7.60 9.67
N GLN A 85 -12.43 -6.94 9.16
CA GLN A 85 -13.53 -7.57 8.43
C GLN A 85 -13.71 -6.99 7.03
N ILE A 86 -13.51 -7.82 6.02
CA ILE A 86 -13.87 -7.52 4.62
C ILE A 86 -15.39 -7.66 4.47
N ASP A 87 -16.03 -6.70 3.80
CA ASP A 87 -17.46 -6.82 3.46
C ASP A 87 -17.66 -7.92 2.42
N GLN A 88 -18.35 -8.99 2.83
CA GLN A 88 -18.61 -10.16 1.98
C GLN A 88 -19.72 -9.90 0.95
N ASN A 89 -20.45 -8.80 1.06
CA ASN A 89 -21.50 -8.43 0.10
C ASN A 89 -20.94 -7.65 -1.10
N GLU A 90 -19.73 -7.10 -0.95
CA GLU A 90 -19.05 -6.31 -1.97
C GLU A 90 -17.92 -7.13 -2.61
N ARG A 91 -17.79 -7.01 -3.92
CA ARG A 91 -16.65 -7.58 -4.63
C ARG A 91 -15.47 -6.62 -4.60
N PRO A 92 -14.24 -7.13 -4.48
CA PRO A 92 -13.06 -6.26 -4.59
C PRO A 92 -13.02 -5.60 -5.98
N THR A 93 -12.67 -4.33 -6.00
CA THR A 93 -12.49 -3.56 -7.22
C THR A 93 -11.02 -3.55 -7.60
N MET A 94 -10.70 -3.96 -8.82
CA MET A 94 -9.39 -3.72 -9.40
C MET A 94 -9.35 -2.27 -9.89
N MET A 95 -8.74 -1.37 -9.12
CA MET A 95 -8.65 0.05 -9.42
C MET A 95 -7.70 0.35 -10.57
N ALA A 96 -6.60 -0.39 -10.64
CA ALA A 96 -5.60 -0.22 -11.68
C ALA A 96 -4.88 -1.54 -11.96
N GLN A 97 -4.42 -1.66 -13.20
CA GLN A 97 -3.40 -2.63 -13.62
C GLN A 97 -2.45 -1.90 -14.57
N LEU A 98 -1.18 -1.87 -14.21
CA LEU A 98 -0.17 -1.24 -15.05
C LEU A 98 -0.02 -1.99 -16.37
N PRO A 99 0.12 -1.27 -17.50
CA PRO A 99 0.48 -1.89 -18.77
C PRO A 99 1.95 -2.33 -18.74
N ASP A 100 2.31 -3.22 -19.62
CA ASP A 100 3.68 -3.71 -19.81
C ASP A 100 4.28 -4.35 -18.54
N TYR A 101 5.61 -4.39 -18.46
CA TYR A 101 6.33 -4.96 -17.33
C TYR A 101 6.65 -3.89 -16.28
N HIS A 102 5.65 -3.53 -15.50
CA HIS A 102 5.77 -2.65 -14.34
C HIS A 102 5.26 -3.37 -13.10
N MET A 103 5.78 -2.96 -11.94
CA MET A 103 5.42 -3.58 -10.66
C MET A 103 5.12 -2.51 -9.64
N PHE A 104 4.11 -2.75 -8.80
CA PHE A 104 3.83 -1.93 -7.63
C PHE A 104 4.64 -2.42 -6.43
N ASP A 105 4.99 -1.49 -5.54
CA ASP A 105 5.66 -1.77 -4.27
C ASP A 105 4.82 -1.20 -3.12
N SER A 106 5.40 -0.57 -2.12
CA SER A 106 4.68 0.01 -1.00
C SER A 106 3.84 1.23 -1.41
N LEU A 107 2.88 1.62 -0.59
CA LEU A 107 2.01 2.76 -0.85
C LEU A 107 1.77 3.59 0.40
N ALA A 108 1.33 4.84 0.18
CA ALA A 108 0.73 5.69 1.20
C ALA A 108 -0.53 6.36 0.64
N VAL A 109 -1.45 6.73 1.52
CA VAL A 109 -2.66 7.47 1.15
C VAL A 109 -2.48 8.93 1.59
N ASP A 110 -2.91 9.88 0.74
CA ASP A 110 -2.90 11.30 1.07
C ASP A 110 -4.23 11.75 1.71
N ALA A 111 -4.28 12.98 2.18
CA ALA A 111 -5.45 13.52 2.88
C ALA A 111 -6.69 13.69 1.97
N ALA A 112 -6.51 13.74 0.65
CA ALA A 112 -7.60 13.75 -0.33
C ALA A 112 -8.08 12.31 -0.66
N GLY A 113 -7.41 11.28 -0.11
CA GLY A 113 -7.72 9.89 -0.37
C GLY A 113 -7.03 9.32 -1.61
N ASN A 114 -6.12 10.05 -2.24
CA ASN A 114 -5.35 9.50 -3.37
C ASN A 114 -4.38 8.44 -2.87
N ILE A 115 -4.19 7.41 -3.68
CA ILE A 115 -3.31 6.29 -3.37
C ILE A 115 -1.98 6.52 -4.11
N CYS A 116 -0.94 6.82 -3.35
CA CYS A 116 0.41 7.08 -3.84
C CYS A 116 1.22 5.78 -3.80
N VAL A 117 1.37 5.11 -4.94
CA VAL A 117 1.99 3.79 -5.02
C VAL A 117 3.39 3.90 -5.61
N ALA A 118 4.39 3.40 -4.89
CA ALA A 118 5.73 3.27 -5.43
C ALA A 118 5.75 2.28 -6.60
N THR A 119 6.32 2.72 -7.73
CA THR A 119 6.25 2.01 -9.01
C THR A 119 7.65 1.67 -9.49
N LEU A 120 7.94 0.37 -9.53
CA LEU A 120 9.21 -0.18 -9.98
C LEU A 120 9.27 -0.23 -11.51
N ILE A 121 10.48 -0.27 -12.05
CA ILE A 121 10.83 -0.34 -13.47
C ILE A 121 10.67 1.03 -14.15
N THR A 122 9.50 1.64 -14.07
CA THR A 122 9.32 3.03 -14.53
C THR A 122 10.08 4.02 -13.65
N GLY A 123 10.13 3.76 -12.35
CA GLY A 123 10.81 4.61 -11.37
C GLY A 123 10.01 5.86 -11.01
N GLY A 124 9.17 5.77 -9.98
CA GLY A 124 8.38 6.90 -9.54
C GLY A 124 7.27 6.54 -8.56
N ILE A 125 6.43 7.53 -8.27
CA ILE A 125 5.20 7.35 -7.50
C ILE A 125 4.02 7.52 -8.44
N THR A 126 3.23 6.48 -8.62
CA THR A 126 1.96 6.57 -9.35
C THR A 126 0.86 6.95 -8.37
N ILE A 127 0.20 8.07 -8.63
CA ILE A 127 -0.89 8.59 -7.79
C ILE A 127 -2.19 8.23 -8.49
N HIS A 128 -3.02 7.45 -7.82
CA HIS A 128 -4.37 7.08 -8.28
C HIS A 128 -5.42 7.88 -7.51
N SER A 129 -6.45 8.35 -8.21
CA SER A 129 -7.62 8.95 -7.56
C SER A 129 -8.38 7.91 -6.72
N PRO A 130 -9.16 8.34 -5.70
CA PRO A 130 -9.89 7.41 -4.81
C PRO A 130 -10.89 6.50 -5.53
N ASP A 131 -11.41 6.93 -6.67
CA ASP A 131 -12.33 6.18 -7.54
C ASP A 131 -11.62 5.34 -8.62
N GLY A 132 -10.29 5.49 -8.74
CA GLY A 132 -9.48 4.80 -9.74
C GLY A 132 -9.63 5.33 -11.17
N ALA A 133 -10.36 6.45 -11.37
CA ALA A 133 -10.62 6.99 -12.71
C ALA A 133 -9.38 7.67 -13.32
N ASP A 134 -8.56 8.27 -12.47
CA ASP A 134 -7.37 9.01 -12.89
C ASP A 134 -6.10 8.44 -12.26
N ALA A 135 -5.01 8.48 -13.03
CA ALA A 135 -3.69 8.14 -12.53
C ALA A 135 -2.62 9.05 -13.16
N ARG A 136 -1.63 9.45 -12.34
CA ARG A 136 -0.48 10.20 -12.82
C ARG A 136 0.81 9.70 -12.18
N LEU A 137 1.90 9.70 -12.93
CA LEU A 137 3.23 9.35 -12.44
C LEU A 137 4.00 10.62 -12.05
N VAL A 138 4.58 10.59 -10.85
CA VAL A 138 5.64 11.53 -10.43
C VAL A 138 6.97 10.79 -10.56
N PRO A 139 7.78 11.10 -11.58
CA PRO A 139 9.01 10.36 -11.86
C PRO A 139 10.06 10.59 -10.78
N MET A 140 10.81 9.54 -10.45
CA MET A 140 11.96 9.58 -9.54
C MET A 140 13.23 9.17 -10.27
N PRO A 141 14.41 9.63 -9.81
CA PRO A 141 15.68 9.33 -10.48
C PRO A 141 16.21 7.92 -10.18
N ASP A 142 15.34 6.94 -9.98
CA ASP A 142 15.69 5.55 -9.67
C ASP A 142 14.57 4.61 -10.12
N VAL A 143 14.92 3.62 -10.91
CA VAL A 143 13.96 2.63 -11.44
C VAL A 143 13.36 1.72 -10.35
N LEU A 144 14.03 1.61 -9.20
CA LEU A 144 13.52 0.89 -8.04
C LEU A 144 13.10 1.89 -6.94
N THR A 145 12.08 2.68 -7.24
CA THR A 145 11.38 3.51 -6.24
C THR A 145 10.45 2.60 -5.44
N THR A 146 10.74 2.40 -4.15
CA THR A 146 10.17 1.28 -3.40
C THR A 146 9.16 1.66 -2.32
N ASN A 147 9.23 2.87 -1.78
CA ASN A 147 8.29 3.29 -0.75
C ASN A 147 8.11 4.81 -0.74
N ILE A 148 6.99 5.26 -0.19
CA ILE A 148 6.68 6.66 0.10
C ILE A 148 6.02 6.76 1.47
N CYS A 149 6.37 7.78 2.25
CA CYS A 149 5.61 8.19 3.42
C CYS A 149 5.60 9.71 3.53
N PHE A 150 4.71 10.24 4.35
CA PHE A 150 4.53 11.67 4.53
C PHE A 150 4.97 12.11 5.92
N GLY A 151 5.55 13.30 5.99
CA GLY A 151 6.02 13.91 7.23
C GLY A 151 6.14 15.41 7.12
N GLY A 152 6.91 16.01 8.04
CA GLY A 152 6.96 17.47 8.22
C GLY A 152 5.78 17.98 9.04
N GLU A 153 5.78 19.29 9.36
CA GLU A 153 4.82 19.89 10.27
C GLU A 153 3.35 19.70 9.81
N ASN A 154 3.11 19.78 8.49
CA ASN A 154 1.78 19.69 7.88
C ASN A 154 1.61 18.46 7.00
N LEU A 155 2.49 17.45 7.12
CA LEU A 155 2.52 16.23 6.28
C LEU A 155 2.69 16.52 4.76
N ASN A 156 3.23 17.67 4.40
CA ASN A 156 3.46 18.07 3.00
C ASN A 156 4.83 17.64 2.46
N THR A 157 5.64 16.97 3.26
CA THR A 157 6.92 16.44 2.81
C THR A 157 6.79 14.95 2.53
N ALA A 158 6.99 14.56 1.29
CA ALA A 158 7.13 13.15 0.93
C ALA A 158 8.57 12.69 1.16
N PHE A 159 8.74 11.53 1.79
CA PHE A 159 10.00 10.80 1.94
C PHE A 159 9.91 9.53 1.11
N ILE A 160 10.87 9.36 0.17
CA ILE A 160 10.80 8.30 -0.85
C ILE A 160 12.10 7.52 -0.85
N THR A 161 11.99 6.19 -0.83
CA THR A 161 13.14 5.28 -0.88
C THR A 161 13.49 4.90 -2.31
N LEU A 162 14.78 4.98 -2.63
CA LEU A 162 15.36 4.69 -3.93
C LEU A 162 16.36 3.54 -3.80
N SER A 163 15.91 2.32 -4.13
CA SER A 163 16.66 1.10 -3.79
C SER A 163 17.90 0.85 -4.63
N THR A 164 17.90 1.18 -5.95
CA THR A 164 19.08 0.97 -6.80
C THR A 164 20.26 1.81 -6.34
N THR A 165 19.98 3.05 -5.94
CA THR A 165 21.02 3.99 -5.51
C THR A 165 21.25 4.03 -4.01
N GLY A 166 20.41 3.31 -3.22
CA GLY A 166 20.50 3.24 -1.76
C GLY A 166 20.25 4.60 -1.10
N LYS A 167 19.28 5.39 -1.61
CA LYS A 167 19.01 6.74 -1.13
C LYS A 167 17.62 6.84 -0.51
N LEU A 168 17.48 7.73 0.46
CA LEU A 168 16.24 8.33 0.91
C LEU A 168 16.23 9.78 0.43
N VAL A 169 15.20 10.15 -0.31
CA VAL A 169 15.00 11.52 -0.80
C VAL A 169 13.75 12.12 -0.18
N SER A 170 13.67 13.44 -0.15
CA SER A 170 12.47 14.17 0.26
C SER A 170 12.16 15.27 -0.74
N CYS A 171 10.87 15.56 -0.89
CA CYS A 171 10.39 16.68 -1.69
C CYS A 171 9.08 17.22 -1.12
N ASP A 172 8.76 18.46 -1.49
CA ASP A 172 7.44 19.00 -1.21
C ASP A 172 6.39 18.22 -2.01
N TRP A 173 5.27 17.89 -1.36
CA TRP A 173 4.19 17.15 -1.97
C TRP A 173 2.94 18.01 -2.06
N GLU A 174 2.24 17.93 -3.18
CA GLU A 174 1.13 18.81 -3.52
C GLU A 174 -0.05 18.68 -2.55
N THR A 175 -0.41 17.44 -2.20
CA THR A 175 -1.48 17.15 -1.26
C THR A 175 -0.87 16.61 0.03
N PRO A 176 -1.20 17.14 1.21
CA PRO A 176 -0.71 16.59 2.47
C PRO A 176 -0.97 15.09 2.59
N GLY A 177 -0.08 14.36 3.23
CA GLY A 177 -0.33 12.97 3.58
C GLY A 177 -1.50 12.80 4.53
N LEU A 178 -2.15 11.66 4.50
CA LEU A 178 -3.14 11.28 5.51
C LEU A 178 -2.44 11.12 6.86
N ALA A 179 -2.98 11.77 7.89
CA ALA A 179 -2.48 11.60 9.24
C ALA A 179 -2.75 10.16 9.71
N LEU A 180 -1.68 9.40 9.89
CA LEU A 180 -1.80 8.00 10.33
C LEU A 180 -2.31 7.92 11.77
N ASN A 181 -3.06 6.87 12.06
CA ASN A 181 -3.48 6.55 13.42
C ASN A 181 -2.26 6.39 14.33
N PHE A 182 -2.35 6.92 15.54
CA PHE A 182 -1.29 6.90 16.55
C PHE A 182 0.00 7.67 16.18
N LEU A 183 -0.02 8.46 15.11
CA LEU A 183 1.07 9.36 14.77
C LEU A 183 1.26 10.36 15.93
N ASN A 184 2.49 10.43 16.48
CA ASN A 184 2.86 11.33 17.59
C ASN A 184 2.08 11.11 18.91
N LYS A 185 1.64 9.89 19.20
CA LYS A 185 1.01 9.51 20.47
C LYS A 185 1.95 8.70 21.36
#